data_091c37e529c2ff49a27b57739d54249a
#
_entry.id   091c37e529c2ff49a27b57739d54249a
#
_cell.length_a   1.000
_cell.length_b   1.000
_cell.length_c   1.000
_cell.angle_alpha   90.00
_cell.angle_beta   90.00
_cell.angle_gamma   90.00
#
_symmetry.space_group_name_H-M   'P 1'
#
loop_
_entity.id
_entity.type
_entity.pdbx_description
1 polymer ?
#
loop_
_entity_poly.entity_id
_entity_poly.type
_entity_poly.pdbx_seq_one_letter_code
_entity_poly.pdbx_strand_id
1 'polypeptide(L)'
;AFVRLVRGGPTSASMAAHCYRSSHSVLLGPPRRSGQDGKGPGWLRLEGVSDADSGRGGLVDANRNSLGATWRRASGDSVSVLAPGHHLRVELRLAISDSAAAGAALARSDAAAEPDTRYRMLLETYRAVRKADPYSPTAPTLIARRFDENRQIPEARVQKMLEQVLSSPLVPRVARLIEKRLGRKLEPFDVWYNGFRARGAQTEAQLDEIVRKKYPTAEAYEKDIPNLLVQLGFTPEKARYLAGNIVVHPARGSGHAFGAARRGDKAYLRTRVEKGGMNYKGFNIAVHEMGHNVEQTFSLNDIDHTLLQGVPNTAFTEALAFVFQAHDLELLGLAKPDAQARALDTVNKFWQTYEISGTALVDMAVWHWMYDHPQATPAQLKDATLTIARDVWNRYYAPVFGQRDVVLPAIYSHMIDSLLYLPDYPIGHLIAFQIEQQVEKAGNLGTEFERMAKAG
;
A
#
# COMPACT_ATOMS: atom_id res chain seq x y z
N ALA A 1 2.39 21.59 3.88
CA ALA A 1 1.45 22.68 4.20
C ALA A 1 1.37 22.84 5.72
N PHE A 2 1.57 24.05 6.22
CA PHE A 2 1.42 24.36 7.65
C PHE A 2 0.01 24.90 7.87
N VAL A 3 -0.61 24.46 8.97
CA VAL A 3 -1.94 24.94 9.36
C VAL A 3 -1.83 25.56 10.73
N ARG A 4 -2.24 26.82 10.84
CA ARG A 4 -2.38 27.53 12.11
C ARG A 4 -3.85 27.59 12.48
N LEU A 5 -4.20 26.97 13.59
CA LEU A 5 -5.54 27.08 14.16
C LEU A 5 -5.62 28.34 15.03
N VAL A 6 -6.49 29.28 14.66
CA VAL A 6 -6.76 30.49 15.45
C VAL A 6 -8.17 30.35 16.05
N ARG A 7 -8.26 30.26 17.37
CA ARG A 7 -9.52 30.24 18.09
C ARG A 7 -10.02 31.69 18.26
N GLY A 8 -11.24 31.99 17.83
CA GLY A 8 -11.86 33.28 18.09
C GLY A 8 -12.31 33.38 19.55
N GLY A 9 -11.50 34.04 20.39
CA GLY A 9 -11.77 34.31 21.79
C GLY A 9 -10.54 34.91 22.48
N PRO A 10 -10.66 35.53 23.69
CA PRO A 10 -9.59 36.39 24.23
C PRO A 10 -8.31 35.70 24.71
N THR A 11 -8.09 34.43 24.43
CA THR A 11 -6.83 33.74 24.68
C THR A 11 -6.40 32.95 23.44
N SER A 12 -5.45 33.50 22.70
CA SER A 12 -4.83 32.86 21.53
C SER A 12 -3.84 31.79 21.97
N ALA A 13 -4.20 30.51 21.83
CA ALA A 13 -3.24 29.42 21.83
C ALA A 13 -2.96 28.97 20.38
N SER A 14 -1.74 29.14 19.90
CA SER A 14 -1.30 28.60 18.62
C SER A 14 -1.05 27.11 18.78
N MET A 15 -1.69 26.29 17.97
CA MET A 15 -1.45 24.86 17.89
C MET A 15 -0.80 24.54 16.55
N ALA A 16 0.38 23.91 16.59
CA ALA A 16 0.98 23.33 15.39
C ALA A 16 0.35 21.95 15.15
N ALA A 17 -0.07 21.65 13.93
CA ALA A 17 -0.70 20.41 13.58
C ALA A 17 0.09 19.70 12.47
N HIS A 18 0.19 18.39 12.54
CA HIS A 18 0.74 17.55 11.47
C HIS A 18 -0.29 17.42 10.34
N CYS A 19 0.14 17.70 9.13
CA CYS A 19 -0.70 17.63 7.94
C CYS A 19 -0.33 16.40 7.10
N TYR A 20 -1.30 15.50 6.90
CA TYR A 20 -1.21 14.43 5.89
C TYR A 20 -2.08 14.82 4.71
N ARG A 21 -1.47 14.96 3.53
CA ARG A 21 -2.18 15.26 2.29
C ARG A 21 -2.39 13.96 1.50
N SER A 22 -3.64 13.56 1.30
CA SER A 22 -4.05 12.87 0.09
C SER A 22 -4.50 13.92 -0.94
N SER A 23 -4.55 13.57 -2.22
CA SER A 23 -4.87 14.51 -3.31
C SER A 23 -6.19 15.31 -3.13
N HIS A 24 -7.01 15.00 -2.14
CA HIS A 24 -8.35 15.58 -1.94
C HIS A 24 -8.73 15.84 -0.48
N SER A 25 -7.88 15.57 0.52
CA SER A 25 -8.22 15.83 1.91
C SER A 25 -7.03 16.25 2.77
N VAL A 26 -7.28 17.16 3.71
CA VAL A 26 -6.33 17.61 4.74
C VAL A 26 -6.78 17.09 6.08
N LEU A 27 -5.93 16.35 6.79
CA LEU A 27 -6.19 15.83 8.13
C LEU A 27 -5.33 16.58 9.15
N LEU A 28 -5.96 17.14 10.15
CA LEU A 28 -5.31 17.92 11.21
C LEU A 28 -5.54 17.26 12.57
N GLY A 29 -4.47 17.00 13.31
CA GLY A 29 -4.54 16.43 14.65
C GLY A 29 -3.92 17.32 15.72
N PRO A 30 -4.30 17.15 17.00
CA PRO A 30 -3.77 17.95 18.09
C PRO A 30 -2.32 17.60 18.40
N PRO A 31 -1.49 18.59 18.85
CA PRO A 31 -0.19 18.31 19.42
C PRO A 31 -0.35 17.53 20.73
N ARG A 32 0.43 16.48 20.95
CA ARG A 32 0.50 15.79 22.24
C ARG A 32 1.15 16.72 23.27
N ARG A 33 0.43 17.14 24.29
CA ARG A 33 1.01 17.62 25.54
C ARG A 33 0.96 16.51 26.60
N SER A 34 2.10 16.25 27.20
CA SER A 34 2.19 15.45 28.41
C SER A 34 1.44 16.17 29.55
N GLY A 35 0.43 15.52 30.10
CA GLY A 35 -0.16 15.84 31.39
C GLY A 35 -1.07 17.04 31.42
N GLN A 36 -2.29 16.96 30.88
CA GLN A 36 -3.48 17.63 31.39
C GLN A 36 -4.76 17.10 30.72
N ASP A 37 -5.83 17.09 31.51
CA ASP A 37 -7.14 16.48 31.26
C ASP A 37 -7.75 16.67 29.87
N GLY A 38 -8.17 15.55 29.28
CA GLY A 38 -8.67 15.37 27.94
C GLY A 38 -9.99 16.05 27.57
N LYS A 39 -9.97 17.33 27.29
CA LYS A 39 -11.10 18.04 26.65
C LYS A 39 -10.61 18.96 25.53
N GLY A 40 -10.29 18.38 24.37
CA GLY A 40 -10.00 19.12 23.14
C GLY A 40 -10.47 18.35 21.92
N PRO A 41 -10.79 19.00 20.78
CA PRO A 41 -11.19 18.32 19.56
C PRO A 41 -10.04 17.44 19.03
N GLY A 42 -10.34 16.19 18.75
CA GLY A 42 -9.36 15.18 18.40
C GLY A 42 -8.77 15.32 17.00
N TRP A 43 -9.58 15.55 15.95
CA TRP A 43 -9.14 15.61 14.56
C TRP A 43 -10.10 16.43 13.69
N LEU A 44 -9.55 17.22 12.76
CA LEU A 44 -10.30 17.91 11.73
C LEU A 44 -9.91 17.37 10.35
N ARG A 45 -10.89 16.89 9.60
CA ARG A 45 -10.74 16.49 8.19
C ARG A 45 -11.50 17.48 7.32
N LEU A 46 -10.83 18.02 6.30
CA LEU A 46 -11.43 18.87 5.28
C LEU A 46 -11.27 18.20 3.91
N GLU A 47 -12.34 18.12 3.13
CA GLU A 47 -12.37 17.50 1.81
C GLU A 47 -12.52 18.57 0.73
N GLY A 48 -11.81 18.41 -0.40
CA GLY A 48 -11.93 19.27 -1.57
C GLY A 48 -11.35 20.68 -1.44
N VAL A 49 -10.41 20.92 -0.52
CA VAL A 49 -9.89 22.27 -0.21
C VAL A 49 -9.08 22.90 -1.34
N SER A 50 -8.59 22.13 -2.31
CA SER A 50 -7.75 22.64 -3.40
C SER A 50 -8.52 23.41 -4.47
N ASP A 51 -9.79 23.02 -4.75
CA ASP A 51 -10.48 23.43 -5.97
C ASP A 51 -11.88 24.02 -5.72
N ALA A 52 -12.32 24.12 -4.46
CA ALA A 52 -13.65 24.61 -4.10
C ALA A 52 -13.61 25.74 -3.09
N ASP A 53 -14.62 26.62 -3.13
CA ASP A 53 -14.77 27.71 -2.16
C ASP A 53 -15.49 27.27 -0.87
N SER A 54 -16.06 26.09 -0.86
CA SER A 54 -16.72 25.50 0.30
C SER A 54 -16.81 23.97 0.16
N GLY A 55 -16.97 23.27 1.27
CA GLY A 55 -17.10 21.81 1.26
C GLY A 55 -17.55 21.25 2.61
N ARG A 56 -17.54 19.93 2.69
CA ARG A 56 -17.84 19.19 3.91
C ARG A 56 -16.56 18.69 4.56
N GLY A 57 -16.60 18.53 5.85
CA GLY A 57 -15.51 17.97 6.63
C GLY A 57 -16.04 17.22 7.84
N GLY A 58 -15.19 16.62 8.61
CA GLY A 58 -15.51 15.93 9.86
C GLY A 58 -14.59 16.41 10.97
N LEU A 59 -15.17 16.73 12.14
CA LEU A 59 -14.44 16.96 13.37
C LEU A 59 -14.63 15.73 14.25
N VAL A 60 -13.54 15.18 14.78
CA VAL A 60 -13.60 14.07 15.75
C VAL A 60 -13.33 14.63 17.13
N ASP A 61 -14.28 14.50 18.04
CA ASP A 61 -14.14 14.93 19.43
C ASP A 61 -13.23 14.02 20.26
N ALA A 62 -12.95 14.41 21.50
CA ALA A 62 -12.12 13.64 22.43
C ALA A 62 -12.69 12.23 22.74
N ASN A 63 -13.97 12.02 22.54
CA ASN A 63 -14.67 10.74 22.73
C ASN A 63 -14.75 9.91 21.44
N ARG A 64 -14.04 10.33 20.36
CA ARG A 64 -14.04 9.71 19.04
C ARG A 64 -15.38 9.78 18.28
N ASN A 65 -16.29 10.67 18.66
CA ASN A 65 -17.50 10.91 17.90
C ASN A 65 -17.18 11.80 16.70
N SER A 66 -17.67 11.41 15.52
CA SER A 66 -17.54 12.23 14.32
C SER A 66 -18.67 13.25 14.25
N LEU A 67 -18.32 14.52 14.29
CA LEU A 67 -19.24 15.64 14.08
C LEU A 67 -19.10 16.11 12.64
N GLY A 68 -20.19 16.16 11.90
CA GLY A 68 -20.21 16.77 10.56
C GLY A 68 -19.79 18.22 10.64
N ALA A 69 -18.89 18.65 9.76
CA ALA A 69 -18.47 20.03 9.65
C ALA A 69 -18.68 20.53 8.22
N THR A 70 -18.94 21.82 8.08
CA THR A 70 -18.88 22.52 6.78
C THR A 70 -17.76 23.53 6.84
N TRP A 71 -17.10 23.73 5.71
CA TRP A 71 -16.07 24.75 5.59
C TRP A 71 -16.36 25.69 4.43
N ARG A 72 -15.91 26.92 4.54
CA ARG A 72 -16.00 27.95 3.51
C ARG A 72 -14.71 28.71 3.44
N ARG A 73 -14.22 28.98 2.21
CA ARG A 73 -13.06 29.84 2.02
C ARG A 73 -13.40 31.26 2.48
N ALA A 74 -12.62 31.78 3.41
CA ALA A 74 -12.61 33.19 3.80
C ALA A 74 -11.59 33.94 2.93
N SER A 75 -11.34 35.20 3.15
CA SER A 75 -10.38 35.97 2.36
C SER A 75 -8.95 35.39 2.43
N GLY A 76 -8.27 35.23 1.30
CA GLY A 76 -6.91 34.70 1.22
C GLY A 76 -6.83 33.19 1.46
N ASP A 77 -5.80 32.73 2.18
CA ASP A 77 -5.52 31.32 2.46
C ASP A 77 -6.27 30.80 3.70
N SER A 78 -7.30 31.49 4.20
CA SER A 78 -8.03 31.09 5.38
C SER A 78 -9.34 30.40 5.05
N VAL A 79 -9.68 29.40 5.86
CA VAL A 79 -10.92 28.63 5.76
C VAL A 79 -11.66 28.72 7.09
N SER A 80 -12.95 29.07 7.04
CA SER A 80 -13.84 29.01 8.21
C SER A 80 -14.51 27.66 8.25
N VAL A 81 -14.43 26.97 9.39
CA VAL A 81 -15.03 25.66 9.61
C VAL A 81 -16.13 25.80 10.65
N LEU A 82 -17.31 25.33 10.31
CA LEU A 82 -18.49 25.29 11.18
C LEU A 82 -18.81 23.84 11.51
N ALA A 83 -18.74 23.49 12.77
CA ALA A 83 -19.25 22.23 13.32
C ALA A 83 -20.27 22.54 14.43
N PRO A 84 -21.26 21.67 14.71
CA PRO A 84 -22.21 21.89 15.79
C PRO A 84 -21.51 22.20 17.12
N GLY A 85 -21.76 23.39 17.68
CA GLY A 85 -21.15 23.85 18.92
C GLY A 85 -19.71 24.40 18.83
N HIS A 86 -19.13 24.45 17.64
CA HIS A 86 -17.75 24.93 17.45
C HIS A 86 -17.61 25.82 16.23
N HIS A 87 -17.11 27.05 16.44
CA HIS A 87 -16.65 27.95 15.38
C HIS A 87 -15.12 27.93 15.36
N LEU A 88 -14.54 27.38 14.29
CA LEU A 88 -13.09 27.32 14.10
C LEU A 88 -12.71 28.11 12.86
N ARG A 89 -11.80 29.05 13.00
CA ARG A 89 -11.14 29.70 11.87
C ARG A 89 -9.79 29.03 11.67
N VAL A 90 -9.57 28.48 10.48
CA VAL A 90 -8.34 27.74 10.10
C VAL A 90 -7.64 28.54 9.02
N GLU A 91 -6.43 29.02 9.28
CA GLU A 91 -5.57 29.57 8.25
C GLU A 91 -4.83 28.42 7.56
N LEU A 92 -5.16 28.18 6.29
CA LEU A 92 -4.45 27.26 5.43
C LEU A 92 -3.47 28.06 4.58
N ARG A 93 -2.19 28.09 4.94
CA ARG A 93 -1.16 28.56 4.02
C ARG A 93 -0.82 27.40 3.09
N LEU A 94 -1.45 27.36 1.93
CA LEU A 94 -1.06 26.50 0.82
C LEU A 94 0.15 27.14 0.14
N ALA A 95 1.35 26.91 0.67
CA ALA A 95 2.56 27.21 -0.07
C ALA A 95 2.69 26.18 -1.19
N ILE A 96 2.13 26.49 -2.35
CA ILE A 96 2.51 25.88 -3.62
C ILE A 96 3.65 26.75 -4.13
N SER A 97 4.86 26.44 -3.73
CA SER A 97 6.13 26.70 -4.42
C SER A 97 7.30 26.67 -3.44
N ASP A 98 8.40 26.15 -3.93
CA ASP A 98 9.72 26.00 -3.34
C ASP A 98 9.91 24.87 -2.33
N SER A 99 10.40 23.76 -2.90
CA SER A 99 10.93 22.61 -2.15
C SER A 99 12.01 23.03 -1.12
N ALA A 100 12.76 24.09 -1.39
CA ALA A 100 13.74 24.64 -0.47
C ALA A 100 13.10 25.31 0.77
N ALA A 101 11.98 26.02 0.60
CA ALA A 101 11.25 26.64 1.71
C ALA A 101 10.52 25.59 2.57
N ALA A 102 10.00 24.52 1.95
CA ALA A 102 9.40 23.40 2.67
C ALA A 102 10.46 22.61 3.46
N GLY A 103 11.64 22.39 2.90
CA GLY A 103 12.78 21.78 3.59
C GLY A 103 13.28 22.62 4.77
N ALA A 104 13.39 23.95 4.60
CA ALA A 104 13.79 24.87 5.66
C ALA A 104 12.71 25.02 6.75
N ALA A 105 11.44 24.89 6.41
CA ALA A 105 10.33 24.92 7.37
C ALA A 105 10.23 23.62 8.17
N LEU A 106 10.50 22.47 7.56
CA LEU A 106 10.65 21.18 8.24
C LEU A 106 11.86 21.16 9.19
N ALA A 107 12.97 21.80 8.80
CA ALA A 107 14.15 21.93 9.65
C ALA A 107 13.94 22.86 10.86
N ARG A 108 12.90 23.69 10.87
CA ARG A 108 12.55 24.61 11.98
C ARG A 108 11.34 24.13 12.80
N SER A 109 10.81 22.94 12.55
CA SER A 109 9.73 22.41 13.38
C SER A 109 10.34 21.93 14.70
N ASP A 110 9.90 22.47 15.84
CA ASP A 110 10.18 21.92 17.18
C ASP A 110 9.49 20.56 17.43
N ALA A 111 9.07 19.89 16.36
CA ALA A 111 8.52 18.55 16.45
C ALA A 111 9.66 17.62 16.88
N ALA A 112 9.51 16.99 18.03
CA ALA A 112 10.42 15.94 18.44
C ALA A 112 10.55 14.90 17.31
N ALA A 113 11.78 14.50 17.02
CA ALA A 113 12.05 13.44 16.06
C ALA A 113 11.18 12.20 16.39
N GLU A 114 10.77 11.45 15.38
CA GLU A 114 10.07 10.19 15.60
C GLU A 114 10.86 9.34 16.60
N PRO A 115 10.23 8.82 17.68
CA PRO A 115 10.90 7.89 18.59
C PRO A 115 11.42 6.69 17.80
N ASP A 116 12.55 6.12 18.17
CA ASP A 116 13.15 4.94 17.52
C ASP A 116 12.31 3.66 17.72
N THR A 117 11.00 3.82 17.97
CA THR A 117 10.06 2.73 18.29
C THR A 117 9.99 1.70 17.17
N ARG A 118 9.90 2.12 15.91
CA ARG A 118 9.87 1.18 14.78
C ARG A 118 11.16 0.34 14.70
N TYR A 119 12.30 0.96 14.90
CA TYR A 119 13.60 0.26 14.88
C TYR A 119 13.80 -0.63 16.09
N ARG A 120 13.30 -0.22 17.26
CA ARG A 120 13.24 -1.09 18.43
C ARG A 120 12.40 -2.34 18.16
N MET A 121 11.21 -2.18 17.56
CA MET A 121 10.36 -3.32 17.22
C MET A 121 11.00 -4.23 16.18
N LEU A 122 11.67 -3.69 15.18
CA LEU A 122 12.39 -4.51 14.19
C LEU A 122 13.52 -5.30 14.85
N LEU A 123 14.31 -4.69 15.75
CA LEU A 123 15.36 -5.38 16.50
C LEU A 123 14.81 -6.45 17.44
N GLU A 124 13.71 -6.18 18.12
CA GLU A 124 13.06 -7.17 18.99
C GLU A 124 12.56 -8.35 18.16
N THR A 125 11.98 -8.09 17.01
CA THR A 125 11.55 -9.12 16.06
C THR A 125 12.75 -9.91 15.53
N TYR A 126 13.81 -9.26 15.08
CA TYR A 126 15.07 -9.91 14.68
C TYR A 126 15.62 -10.84 15.77
N ARG A 127 15.71 -10.35 17.01
CA ARG A 127 16.19 -11.14 18.14
C ARG A 127 15.30 -12.34 18.46
N ALA A 128 13.99 -12.18 18.27
CA ALA A 128 13.02 -13.27 18.45
C ALA A 128 13.18 -14.37 17.39
N VAL A 129 13.20 -14.00 16.11
CA VAL A 129 13.30 -14.97 15.01
C VAL A 129 14.67 -15.64 14.92
N ARG A 130 15.73 -14.94 15.35
CA ARG A 130 17.08 -15.50 15.44
C ARG A 130 17.20 -16.66 16.43
N LYS A 131 16.29 -16.77 17.42
CA LYS A 131 16.25 -17.92 18.33
C LYS A 131 15.98 -19.24 17.61
N ALA A 132 15.39 -19.19 16.41
CA ALA A 132 15.16 -20.38 15.59
C ALA A 132 16.41 -20.84 14.81
N ASP A 133 17.42 -19.97 14.65
CA ASP A 133 18.60 -20.24 13.82
C ASP A 133 19.33 -21.54 14.17
N PRO A 134 19.59 -21.87 15.46
CA PRO A 134 20.23 -23.12 15.83
C PRO A 134 19.42 -24.38 15.51
N TYR A 135 18.13 -24.25 15.27
CA TYR A 135 17.21 -25.36 14.99
C TYR A 135 16.91 -25.54 13.49
N SER A 136 17.53 -24.75 12.63
CA SER A 136 17.40 -24.81 11.17
C SER A 136 18.76 -25.05 10.50
N PRO A 137 19.28 -26.27 10.52
CA PRO A 137 20.65 -26.55 10.06
C PRO A 137 20.86 -26.35 8.57
N THR A 138 19.80 -26.47 7.75
CA THR A 138 19.86 -26.28 6.30
C THR A 138 19.76 -24.81 5.89
N ALA A 139 19.09 -23.99 6.71
CA ALA A 139 18.87 -22.56 6.48
C ALA A 139 19.08 -21.78 7.80
N PRO A 140 20.34 -21.60 8.26
CA PRO A 140 20.68 -21.20 9.64
C PRO A 140 20.38 -19.73 9.95
N THR A 141 19.88 -18.94 9.00
CA THR A 141 19.47 -17.55 9.22
C THR A 141 18.05 -17.33 8.69
N LEU A 142 17.36 -16.30 9.18
CA LEU A 142 16.10 -15.91 8.57
C LEU A 142 16.27 -15.57 7.09
N ILE A 143 17.40 -14.98 6.71
CA ILE A 143 17.71 -14.67 5.33
C ILE A 143 17.69 -15.96 4.49
N ALA A 144 18.44 -16.97 4.90
CA ALA A 144 18.45 -18.27 4.21
C ALA A 144 17.04 -18.89 4.14
N ARG A 145 16.32 -18.94 5.27
CA ARG A 145 14.94 -19.48 5.29
C ARG A 145 14.02 -18.73 4.32
N ARG A 146 14.15 -17.41 4.23
CA ARG A 146 13.32 -16.61 3.32
C ARG A 146 13.68 -16.82 1.85
N PHE A 147 14.95 -16.96 1.51
CA PHE A 147 15.36 -17.11 0.10
C PHE A 147 15.36 -18.57 -0.36
N ASP A 148 15.91 -19.47 0.44
CA ASP A 148 16.11 -20.85 -0.01
C ASP A 148 14.88 -21.74 0.25
N GLU A 149 14.15 -21.52 1.35
CA GLU A 149 12.97 -22.32 1.71
C GLU A 149 11.65 -21.70 1.28
N ASN A 150 11.42 -20.41 1.56
CA ASN A 150 10.12 -19.79 1.25
C ASN A 150 10.04 -19.31 -0.21
N ARG A 151 11.02 -18.55 -0.70
CA ARG A 151 11.05 -18.08 -2.09
C ARG A 151 11.53 -19.14 -3.07
N GLN A 152 12.36 -20.06 -2.61
CA GLN A 152 13.02 -21.08 -3.43
C GLN A 152 13.81 -20.46 -4.61
N ILE A 153 14.30 -19.25 -4.41
CA ILE A 153 15.14 -18.50 -5.33
C ILE A 153 16.32 -17.96 -4.53
N PRO A 154 17.56 -18.35 -4.84
CA PRO A 154 18.76 -17.88 -4.13
C PRO A 154 18.83 -16.36 -4.05
N GLU A 155 19.23 -15.81 -2.91
CA GLU A 155 19.29 -14.38 -2.64
C GLU A 155 20.04 -13.61 -3.73
N ALA A 156 21.23 -14.09 -4.12
CA ALA A 156 22.05 -13.45 -5.14
C ALA A 156 21.34 -13.35 -6.50
N ARG A 157 20.46 -14.32 -6.82
CA ARG A 157 19.64 -14.27 -8.04
C ARG A 157 18.55 -13.23 -7.91
N VAL A 158 17.88 -13.15 -6.75
CA VAL A 158 16.87 -12.12 -6.47
C VAL A 158 17.51 -10.74 -6.58
N GLN A 159 18.62 -10.50 -5.88
CA GLN A 159 19.33 -9.24 -5.94
C GLN A 159 19.65 -8.83 -7.39
N LYS A 160 20.21 -9.76 -8.18
CA LYS A 160 20.52 -9.51 -9.59
C LYS A 160 19.28 -9.15 -10.41
N MET A 161 18.15 -9.81 -10.18
CA MET A 161 16.88 -9.48 -10.86
C MET A 161 16.41 -8.07 -10.53
N LEU A 162 16.44 -7.68 -9.25
CA LEU A 162 16.08 -6.34 -8.81
C LEU A 162 17.01 -5.27 -9.38
N GLU A 163 18.31 -5.51 -9.36
CA GLU A 163 19.31 -4.61 -9.96
C GLU A 163 19.14 -4.46 -11.48
N GLN A 164 18.75 -5.52 -12.18
CA GLN A 164 18.43 -5.47 -13.62
C GLN A 164 17.20 -4.58 -13.90
N VAL A 165 16.18 -4.65 -13.08
CA VAL A 165 15.02 -3.74 -13.18
C VAL A 165 15.45 -2.31 -12.95
N LEU A 166 16.18 -2.06 -11.85
CA LEU A 166 16.62 -0.72 -11.44
C LEU A 166 17.57 -0.06 -12.44
N SER A 167 18.39 -0.85 -13.12
CA SER A 167 19.38 -0.40 -14.12
C SER A 167 18.86 -0.51 -15.57
N SER A 168 17.56 -0.81 -15.75
CA SER A 168 17.00 -1.00 -17.09
C SER A 168 17.09 0.28 -17.93
N PRO A 169 17.49 0.17 -19.21
CA PRO A 169 17.49 1.32 -20.14
C PRO A 169 16.09 1.87 -20.42
N LEU A 170 15.05 1.16 -19.99
CA LEU A 170 13.66 1.66 -20.06
C LEU A 170 13.35 2.69 -18.98
N VAL A 171 14.02 2.67 -17.82
CA VAL A 171 13.76 3.59 -16.70
C VAL A 171 13.81 5.06 -17.14
N PRO A 172 14.88 5.58 -17.76
CA PRO A 172 14.91 6.98 -18.19
C PRO A 172 13.90 7.29 -19.31
N ARG A 173 13.47 6.29 -20.07
CA ARG A 173 12.42 6.48 -21.09
C ARG A 173 11.04 6.66 -20.45
N VAL A 174 10.72 5.84 -19.47
CA VAL A 174 9.46 5.94 -18.71
C VAL A 174 9.45 7.24 -17.88
N ALA A 175 10.57 7.59 -17.24
CA ALA A 175 10.71 8.86 -16.51
C ALA A 175 10.37 10.07 -17.39
N ARG A 176 10.92 10.16 -18.61
CA ARG A 176 10.58 11.23 -19.56
C ARG A 176 9.11 11.24 -19.96
N LEU A 177 8.47 10.07 -20.06
CA LEU A 177 7.05 9.99 -20.34
C LEU A 177 6.21 10.53 -19.18
N ILE A 178 6.64 10.28 -17.93
CA ILE A 178 6.00 10.83 -16.73
C ILE A 178 6.20 12.36 -16.68
N GLU A 179 7.42 12.86 -16.89
CA GLU A 179 7.71 14.30 -16.95
C GLU A 179 6.82 15.00 -17.97
N LYS A 180 6.69 14.43 -19.17
CA LYS A 180 5.79 14.97 -20.22
C LYS A 180 4.34 15.05 -19.76
N ARG A 181 3.86 14.05 -19.02
CA ARG A 181 2.47 14.04 -18.51
C ARG A 181 2.27 15.02 -17.35
N LEU A 182 3.29 15.18 -16.50
CA LEU A 182 3.26 16.10 -15.37
C LEU A 182 3.52 17.57 -15.79
N GLY A 183 4.12 17.80 -16.96
CA GLY A 183 4.52 19.14 -17.42
C GLY A 183 5.70 19.73 -16.62
N ARG A 184 6.41 18.90 -15.83
CA ARG A 184 7.56 19.30 -15.01
C ARG A 184 8.58 18.18 -14.87
N LYS A 185 9.75 18.53 -14.37
CA LYS A 185 10.75 17.53 -13.95
C LYS A 185 10.24 16.66 -12.80
N LEU A 186 10.76 15.44 -12.71
CA LEU A 186 10.42 14.52 -11.63
C LEU A 186 10.97 15.03 -10.29
N GLU A 187 10.17 14.86 -9.26
CA GLU A 187 10.58 15.01 -7.87
C GLU A 187 10.61 13.63 -7.19
N PRO A 188 11.32 13.43 -6.07
CA PRO A 188 11.48 12.12 -5.44
C PRO A 188 10.17 11.36 -5.19
N PHE A 189 9.10 12.07 -4.82
CA PHE A 189 7.80 11.45 -4.58
C PHE A 189 7.09 10.96 -5.87
N ASP A 190 7.54 11.37 -7.06
CA ASP A 190 7.01 10.84 -8.32
C ASP A 190 7.45 9.39 -8.57
N VAL A 191 8.31 8.84 -7.71
CA VAL A 191 8.60 7.40 -7.71
C VAL A 191 7.31 6.58 -7.57
N TRP A 192 6.30 7.11 -6.87
CA TRP A 192 4.95 6.52 -6.74
C TRP A 192 3.97 6.96 -7.82
N TYR A 193 4.44 7.44 -8.96
CA TYR A 193 3.55 7.84 -10.04
C TYR A 193 2.70 6.67 -10.53
N ASN A 194 1.38 6.85 -10.53
CA ASN A 194 0.39 5.84 -10.94
C ASN A 194 -0.53 6.31 -12.06
N GLY A 195 -0.18 7.41 -12.73
CA GLY A 195 -1.00 8.02 -13.77
C GLY A 195 -1.07 7.24 -15.09
N PHE A 196 -0.37 6.11 -15.20
CA PHE A 196 -0.52 5.19 -16.33
C PHE A 196 -1.64 4.17 -16.13
N ARG A 197 -2.05 3.95 -14.88
CA ARG A 197 -3.11 2.99 -14.57
C ARG A 197 -4.38 3.36 -15.32
N ALA A 198 -4.90 2.41 -16.07
CA ALA A 198 -6.19 2.56 -16.72
C ALA A 198 -7.29 2.68 -15.64
N ARG A 199 -7.92 3.83 -15.56
CA ARG A 199 -9.09 4.07 -14.69
C ARG A 199 -10.40 4.03 -15.48
N GLY A 200 -10.35 3.65 -16.76
CA GLY A 200 -11.46 3.83 -17.67
C GLY A 200 -11.76 5.33 -17.87
N ALA A 201 -12.97 5.63 -18.27
CA ALA A 201 -13.46 7.02 -18.39
C ALA A 201 -13.92 7.61 -17.03
N GLN A 202 -13.88 6.81 -15.94
CA GLN A 202 -14.44 7.17 -14.63
C GLN A 202 -13.40 7.87 -13.75
N THR A 203 -13.85 8.87 -13.00
CA THR A 203 -13.09 9.44 -11.88
C THR A 203 -13.11 8.49 -10.68
N GLU A 204 -12.18 8.66 -9.75
CA GLU A 204 -12.16 7.87 -8.50
C GLU A 204 -13.48 7.99 -7.73
N ALA A 205 -14.07 9.19 -7.67
CA ALA A 205 -15.35 9.42 -7.03
C ALA A 205 -16.51 8.66 -7.70
N GLN A 206 -16.50 8.57 -9.03
CA GLN A 206 -17.48 7.79 -9.78
C GLN A 206 -17.30 6.29 -9.53
N LEU A 207 -16.06 5.80 -9.50
CA LEU A 207 -15.77 4.41 -9.15
C LEU A 207 -16.22 4.09 -7.71
N ASP A 208 -15.96 5.00 -6.77
CA ASP A 208 -16.44 4.88 -5.39
C ASP A 208 -17.96 4.76 -5.31
N GLU A 209 -18.69 5.56 -6.09
CA GLU A 209 -20.15 5.52 -6.13
C GLU A 209 -20.68 4.20 -6.70
N ILE A 210 -20.08 3.73 -7.81
CA ILE A 210 -20.41 2.44 -8.42
C ILE A 210 -20.24 1.31 -7.41
N VAL A 211 -19.08 1.28 -6.73
CA VAL A 211 -18.76 0.21 -5.78
C VAL A 211 -19.67 0.28 -4.54
N ARG A 212 -19.91 1.47 -3.96
CA ARG A 212 -20.81 1.62 -2.82
C ARG A 212 -22.22 1.15 -3.12
N LYS A 213 -22.71 1.44 -4.32
CA LYS A 213 -24.03 0.99 -4.76
C LYS A 213 -24.08 -0.53 -4.92
N LYS A 214 -23.03 -1.14 -5.45
CA LYS A 214 -22.97 -2.59 -5.66
C LYS A 214 -22.70 -3.35 -4.36
N TYR A 215 -21.83 -2.81 -3.50
CA TYR A 215 -21.38 -3.47 -2.25
C TYR A 215 -21.57 -2.56 -1.03
N PRO A 216 -22.81 -2.37 -0.58
CA PRO A 216 -23.09 -1.57 0.61
C PRO A 216 -22.58 -2.21 1.91
N THR A 217 -22.33 -3.51 1.92
CA THR A 217 -21.80 -4.27 3.07
C THR A 217 -20.79 -5.34 2.63
N ALA A 218 -20.06 -5.91 3.59
CA ALA A 218 -19.15 -7.03 3.34
C ALA A 218 -19.91 -8.27 2.82
N GLU A 219 -21.08 -8.53 3.36
CA GLU A 219 -21.94 -9.65 2.97
C GLU A 219 -22.46 -9.50 1.53
N ALA A 220 -22.65 -8.26 1.06
CA ALA A 220 -23.03 -8.03 -0.34
C ALA A 220 -21.93 -8.43 -1.30
N TYR A 221 -20.66 -8.18 -0.95
CA TYR A 221 -19.51 -8.63 -1.72
C TYR A 221 -19.37 -10.17 -1.64
N GLU A 222 -19.48 -10.76 -0.43
CA GLU A 222 -19.41 -12.21 -0.22
C GLU A 222 -20.41 -12.96 -1.10
N LYS A 223 -21.66 -12.49 -1.14
CA LYS A 223 -22.71 -13.08 -1.98
C LYS A 223 -22.42 -12.99 -3.49
N ASP A 224 -21.63 -12.01 -3.93
CA ASP A 224 -21.30 -11.81 -5.34
C ASP A 224 -20.03 -12.56 -5.76
N ILE A 225 -19.22 -13.09 -4.84
CA ILE A 225 -18.00 -13.85 -5.15
C ILE A 225 -18.23 -14.93 -6.22
N PRO A 226 -19.30 -15.75 -6.18
CA PRO A 226 -19.55 -16.74 -7.24
C PRO A 226 -19.66 -16.11 -8.64
N ASN A 227 -20.35 -14.98 -8.75
CA ASN A 227 -20.51 -14.28 -10.02
C ASN A 227 -19.17 -13.66 -10.50
N LEU A 228 -18.38 -13.09 -9.58
CA LEU A 228 -17.06 -12.56 -9.88
C LEU A 228 -16.13 -13.65 -10.40
N LEU A 229 -16.15 -14.82 -9.79
CA LEU A 229 -15.35 -15.98 -10.21
C LEU A 229 -15.80 -16.52 -11.58
N VAL A 230 -17.10 -16.55 -11.86
CA VAL A 230 -17.61 -16.92 -13.21
C VAL A 230 -17.12 -15.91 -14.25
N GLN A 231 -17.14 -14.62 -13.96
CA GLN A 231 -16.61 -13.58 -14.86
C GLN A 231 -15.09 -13.74 -15.11
N LEU A 232 -14.35 -14.26 -14.14
CA LEU A 232 -12.92 -14.60 -14.28
C LEU A 232 -12.69 -15.94 -15.03
N GLY A 233 -13.75 -16.62 -15.47
CA GLY A 233 -13.66 -17.82 -16.30
C GLY A 233 -13.69 -19.15 -15.55
N PHE A 234 -14.01 -19.15 -14.24
CA PHE A 234 -14.30 -20.39 -13.52
C PHE A 234 -15.68 -20.94 -13.91
N THR A 235 -15.84 -22.27 -13.92
CA THR A 235 -17.17 -22.86 -14.10
C THR A 235 -18.12 -22.47 -12.97
N PRO A 236 -19.44 -22.39 -13.19
CA PRO A 236 -20.38 -22.03 -12.13
C PRO A 236 -20.32 -22.98 -10.92
N GLU A 237 -20.01 -24.24 -11.13
CA GLU A 237 -19.82 -25.23 -10.07
C GLU A 237 -18.58 -24.91 -9.24
N LYS A 238 -17.43 -24.69 -9.89
CA LYS A 238 -16.17 -24.34 -9.23
C LYS A 238 -16.29 -23.00 -8.50
N ALA A 239 -16.92 -22.01 -9.11
CA ALA A 239 -17.16 -20.70 -8.50
C ALA A 239 -17.98 -20.82 -7.19
N ARG A 240 -19.04 -21.63 -7.17
CA ARG A 240 -19.81 -21.89 -5.94
C ARG A 240 -19.00 -22.63 -4.88
N TYR A 241 -18.21 -23.62 -5.30
CA TYR A 241 -17.32 -24.35 -4.40
C TYR A 241 -16.31 -23.41 -3.73
N LEU A 242 -15.59 -22.61 -4.51
CA LEU A 242 -14.59 -21.66 -4.00
C LEU A 242 -15.22 -20.61 -3.08
N ALA A 243 -16.29 -19.97 -3.53
CA ALA A 243 -17.01 -18.98 -2.73
C ALA A 243 -17.56 -19.56 -1.42
N GLY A 244 -18.02 -20.83 -1.45
CA GLY A 244 -18.46 -21.53 -0.26
C GLY A 244 -17.38 -21.74 0.79
N ASN A 245 -16.11 -21.59 0.45
CA ASN A 245 -14.96 -21.69 1.36
C ASN A 245 -14.41 -20.32 1.82
N ILE A 246 -14.96 -19.21 1.36
CA ILE A 246 -14.48 -17.85 1.67
C ILE A 246 -15.54 -17.09 2.47
N VAL A 247 -15.12 -16.42 3.53
CA VAL A 247 -15.94 -15.50 4.34
C VAL A 247 -15.32 -14.12 4.28
N VAL A 248 -16.13 -13.08 4.11
CA VAL A 248 -15.66 -11.70 3.97
C VAL A 248 -15.85 -10.90 5.26
N HIS A 249 -14.77 -10.37 5.78
CA HIS A 249 -14.78 -9.54 6.98
C HIS A 249 -14.41 -8.09 6.68
N PRO A 250 -15.14 -7.10 7.22
CA PRO A 250 -14.78 -5.70 7.11
C PRO A 250 -13.51 -5.41 7.91
N ALA A 251 -12.60 -4.63 7.34
CA ALA A 251 -11.40 -4.15 7.98
C ALA A 251 -11.34 -2.63 7.98
N ARG A 252 -10.66 -2.04 8.97
CA ARG A 252 -10.40 -0.59 9.03
C ARG A 252 -9.05 -0.19 8.44
N GLY A 253 -8.14 -1.14 8.34
CA GLY A 253 -6.76 -0.97 7.83
C GLY A 253 -6.55 -1.53 6.45
N SER A 254 -5.38 -2.14 6.23
CA SER A 254 -5.04 -2.91 5.03
C SER A 254 -5.90 -4.17 4.93
N GLY A 255 -6.14 -4.63 3.71
CA GLY A 255 -6.73 -5.93 3.47
C GLY A 255 -5.74 -7.05 3.76
N HIS A 256 -6.27 -8.24 3.99
CA HIS A 256 -5.48 -9.47 4.17
C HIS A 256 -6.34 -10.68 3.83
N ALA A 257 -5.71 -11.68 3.23
CA ALA A 257 -6.27 -13.01 3.07
C ALA A 257 -5.69 -13.96 4.13
N PHE A 258 -6.56 -14.65 4.82
CA PHE A 258 -6.17 -15.70 5.77
C PHE A 258 -6.66 -17.03 5.23
N GLY A 259 -5.76 -17.91 4.82
CA GLY A 259 -6.08 -19.26 4.41
C GLY A 259 -6.65 -20.07 5.56
N ALA A 260 -7.48 -21.05 5.23
CA ALA A 260 -7.93 -22.03 6.20
C ALA A 260 -6.74 -22.91 6.63
N ALA A 261 -6.64 -23.21 7.93
CA ALA A 261 -5.58 -24.07 8.46
C ALA A 261 -5.85 -25.56 8.25
N ARG A 262 -7.12 -25.96 8.08
CA ARG A 262 -7.57 -27.35 7.92
C ARG A 262 -8.63 -27.46 6.84
N ARG A 263 -8.68 -28.58 6.17
CA ARG A 263 -9.81 -28.92 5.28
C ARG A 263 -11.12 -28.85 6.08
N GLY A 264 -12.13 -28.21 5.49
CA GLY A 264 -13.42 -27.94 6.11
C GLY A 264 -13.54 -26.63 6.89
N ASP A 265 -12.43 -25.97 7.23
CA ASP A 265 -12.43 -24.59 7.75
C ASP A 265 -12.63 -23.60 6.60
N LYS A 266 -13.00 -22.36 6.93
CA LYS A 266 -13.14 -21.27 5.97
C LYS A 266 -11.87 -20.44 5.87
N ALA A 267 -11.61 -19.94 4.68
CA ALA A 267 -10.67 -18.84 4.45
C ALA A 267 -11.35 -17.49 4.72
N TYR A 268 -10.58 -16.49 5.13
CA TYR A 268 -11.11 -15.17 5.48
C TYR A 268 -10.50 -14.10 4.59
N LEU A 269 -11.37 -13.41 3.85
CA LEU A 269 -11.03 -12.22 3.08
C LEU A 269 -11.34 -10.97 3.91
N ARG A 270 -10.34 -10.17 4.21
CA ARG A 270 -10.52 -8.89 4.92
C ARG A 270 -10.27 -7.73 3.99
N THR A 271 -11.24 -6.82 3.90
CA THR A 271 -11.14 -5.62 3.09
C THR A 271 -11.83 -4.42 3.74
N ARG A 272 -11.59 -3.22 3.21
CA ARG A 272 -12.19 -1.99 3.72
C ARG A 272 -13.64 -1.89 3.33
N VAL A 273 -14.51 -1.90 4.34
CA VAL A 273 -15.93 -1.57 4.20
C VAL A 273 -16.27 -0.52 5.26
N GLU A 274 -16.59 0.67 4.81
CA GLU A 274 -16.98 1.79 5.67
C GLU A 274 -18.46 1.75 5.98
N LYS A 275 -18.95 2.63 6.90
CA LYS A 275 -20.38 2.74 7.21
C LYS A 275 -21.25 3.05 5.98
N GLY A 276 -20.69 3.71 4.97
CA GLY A 276 -21.35 4.04 3.70
C GLY A 276 -21.20 2.99 2.61
N GLY A 277 -20.63 1.83 2.92
CA GLY A 277 -20.32 0.77 1.96
C GLY A 277 -18.86 0.70 1.54
N MET A 278 -18.55 -0.24 0.68
CA MET A 278 -17.21 -0.43 0.13
C MET A 278 -16.90 0.69 -0.88
N ASN A 279 -15.72 1.27 -0.82
CA ASN A 279 -15.22 2.18 -1.86
C ASN A 279 -14.39 1.42 -2.89
N TYR A 280 -13.99 2.08 -4.00
CA TYR A 280 -13.21 1.43 -5.05
C TYR A 280 -11.87 0.87 -4.53
N LYS A 281 -11.20 1.58 -3.63
CA LYS A 281 -9.97 1.08 -2.99
C LYS A 281 -10.21 -0.22 -2.22
N GLY A 282 -11.31 -0.29 -1.47
CA GLY A 282 -11.73 -1.50 -0.74
C GLY A 282 -12.04 -2.65 -1.70
N PHE A 283 -12.73 -2.39 -2.81
CA PHE A 283 -13.02 -3.38 -3.85
C PHE A 283 -11.75 -3.90 -4.53
N ASN A 284 -10.85 -3.01 -4.93
CA ASN A 284 -9.59 -3.38 -5.55
C ASN A 284 -8.73 -4.28 -4.63
N ILE A 285 -8.72 -3.97 -3.31
CA ILE A 285 -8.10 -4.84 -2.30
C ILE A 285 -8.86 -6.17 -2.20
N ALA A 286 -10.20 -6.14 -2.16
CA ALA A 286 -10.99 -7.37 -2.04
C ALA A 286 -10.76 -8.34 -3.20
N VAL A 287 -10.59 -7.83 -4.42
CA VAL A 287 -10.27 -8.66 -5.59
C VAL A 287 -8.86 -9.27 -5.47
N HIS A 288 -7.89 -8.52 -4.94
CA HIS A 288 -6.55 -9.03 -4.65
C HIS A 288 -6.59 -10.15 -3.61
N GLU A 289 -7.22 -9.90 -2.47
CA GLU A 289 -7.33 -10.89 -1.38
C GLU A 289 -8.17 -12.13 -1.79
N MET A 290 -9.14 -11.94 -2.70
CA MET A 290 -9.88 -13.06 -3.28
C MET A 290 -8.95 -13.98 -4.09
N GLY A 291 -7.98 -13.43 -4.81
CA GLY A 291 -6.96 -14.22 -5.52
C GLY A 291 -6.19 -15.14 -4.59
N HIS A 292 -5.71 -14.60 -3.45
CA HIS A 292 -5.05 -15.40 -2.41
C HIS A 292 -5.96 -16.49 -1.85
N ASN A 293 -7.21 -16.16 -1.48
CA ASN A 293 -8.10 -17.13 -0.88
C ASN A 293 -8.49 -18.25 -1.87
N VAL A 294 -8.62 -17.93 -3.15
CA VAL A 294 -8.89 -18.94 -4.19
C VAL A 294 -7.69 -19.87 -4.36
N GLU A 295 -6.48 -19.35 -4.44
CA GLU A 295 -5.25 -20.15 -4.49
C GLU A 295 -5.14 -21.06 -3.26
N GLN A 296 -5.26 -20.49 -2.05
CA GLN A 296 -5.19 -21.23 -0.79
C GLN A 296 -6.27 -22.32 -0.67
N THR A 297 -7.46 -22.07 -1.21
CA THR A 297 -8.55 -23.06 -1.20
C THR A 297 -8.23 -24.26 -2.10
N PHE A 298 -7.71 -24.02 -3.31
CA PHE A 298 -7.22 -25.09 -4.17
C PHE A 298 -6.08 -25.86 -3.53
N SER A 299 -5.09 -25.17 -3.05
CA SER A 299 -3.91 -25.75 -2.43
C SER A 299 -4.27 -26.68 -1.27
N LEU A 300 -5.10 -26.21 -0.33
CA LEU A 300 -5.47 -26.98 0.85
C LEU A 300 -6.36 -28.19 0.53
N ASN A 301 -7.30 -28.05 -0.40
CA ASN A 301 -8.36 -29.03 -0.60
C ASN A 301 -8.12 -29.98 -1.78
N ASP A 302 -7.44 -29.51 -2.83
CA ASP A 302 -7.29 -30.24 -4.09
C ASP A 302 -5.90 -30.90 -4.25
N ILE A 303 -4.93 -30.58 -3.34
CA ILE A 303 -3.62 -31.22 -3.28
C ILE A 303 -3.58 -32.20 -2.13
N ASP A 304 -3.47 -33.51 -2.44
CA ASP A 304 -3.56 -34.57 -1.43
C ASP A 304 -2.30 -34.70 -0.56
N HIS A 305 -1.14 -34.32 -1.08
CA HIS A 305 0.11 -34.43 -0.36
C HIS A 305 0.42 -33.11 0.37
N THR A 306 0.39 -33.13 1.71
CA THR A 306 0.54 -31.93 2.53
C THR A 306 1.82 -31.13 2.24
N LEU A 307 2.94 -31.80 1.93
CA LEU A 307 4.20 -31.13 1.63
C LEU A 307 4.22 -30.45 0.25
N LEU A 308 3.25 -30.76 -0.62
CA LEU A 308 3.09 -30.14 -1.93
C LEU A 308 1.98 -29.09 -1.93
N GLN A 309 1.30 -28.85 -0.79
CA GLN A 309 0.31 -27.79 -0.68
C GLN A 309 1.02 -26.42 -0.71
N GLY A 310 0.37 -25.47 -1.35
CA GLY A 310 0.92 -24.14 -1.61
C GLY A 310 1.34 -23.95 -3.06
N VAL A 311 1.85 -22.78 -3.35
CA VAL A 311 2.45 -22.45 -4.63
C VAL A 311 3.98 -22.50 -4.50
N PRO A 312 4.73 -22.53 -5.61
CA PRO A 312 6.19 -22.75 -5.56
C PRO A 312 6.96 -21.81 -4.64
N ASN A 313 6.47 -20.60 -4.42
CA ASN A 313 7.10 -19.63 -3.51
C ASN A 313 6.13 -18.50 -3.10
N THR A 314 6.51 -17.73 -2.07
CA THR A 314 5.69 -16.61 -1.54
C THR A 314 5.43 -15.51 -2.57
N ALA A 315 6.37 -15.23 -3.48
CA ALA A 315 6.16 -14.26 -4.55
C ALA A 315 5.13 -14.75 -5.58
N PHE A 316 4.94 -16.05 -5.72
CA PHE A 316 3.95 -16.63 -6.63
C PHE A 316 2.52 -16.42 -6.12
N THR A 317 2.29 -16.50 -4.80
CA THR A 317 0.96 -16.20 -4.24
C THR A 317 0.59 -14.73 -4.45
N GLU A 318 1.54 -13.79 -4.31
CA GLU A 318 1.34 -12.38 -4.67
C GLU A 318 1.02 -12.22 -6.16
N ALA A 319 1.73 -12.95 -7.03
CA ALA A 319 1.50 -12.89 -8.46
C ALA A 319 0.07 -13.30 -8.84
N LEU A 320 -0.44 -14.39 -8.27
CA LEU A 320 -1.82 -14.86 -8.49
C LEU A 320 -2.85 -13.83 -8.02
N ALA A 321 -2.61 -13.18 -6.90
CA ALA A 321 -3.47 -12.10 -6.40
C ALA A 321 -3.44 -10.87 -7.33
N PHE A 322 -2.28 -10.47 -7.84
CA PHE A 322 -2.15 -9.39 -8.83
C PHE A 322 -2.88 -9.69 -10.14
N VAL A 323 -2.86 -10.94 -10.59
CA VAL A 323 -3.61 -11.37 -11.78
C VAL A 323 -5.11 -11.17 -11.59
N PHE A 324 -5.67 -11.50 -10.43
CA PHE A 324 -7.07 -11.20 -10.11
C PHE A 324 -7.32 -9.69 -10.08
N GLN A 325 -6.47 -8.95 -9.38
CA GLN A 325 -6.57 -7.50 -9.20
C GLN A 325 -6.55 -6.73 -10.53
N ALA A 326 -5.87 -7.25 -11.55
CA ALA A 326 -5.82 -6.64 -12.88
C ALA A 326 -7.18 -6.60 -13.59
N HIS A 327 -8.14 -7.42 -13.15
CA HIS A 327 -9.49 -7.50 -13.71
C HIS A 327 -10.55 -6.69 -12.93
N ASP A 328 -10.15 -5.87 -11.97
CA ASP A 328 -11.06 -5.20 -11.04
C ASP A 328 -12.14 -4.34 -11.76
N LEU A 329 -11.76 -3.59 -12.80
CA LEU A 329 -12.71 -2.79 -13.58
C LEU A 329 -13.67 -3.64 -14.41
N GLU A 330 -13.19 -4.75 -14.99
CA GLU A 330 -14.04 -5.69 -15.72
C GLU A 330 -15.09 -6.31 -14.81
N LEU A 331 -14.70 -6.67 -13.57
CA LEU A 331 -15.59 -7.24 -12.56
C LEU A 331 -16.65 -6.25 -12.05
N LEU A 332 -16.44 -4.95 -12.25
CA LEU A 332 -17.45 -3.92 -12.05
C LEU A 332 -18.38 -3.74 -13.26
N GLY A 333 -18.19 -4.49 -14.34
CA GLY A 333 -18.94 -4.33 -15.57
C GLY A 333 -18.51 -3.13 -16.43
N LEU A 334 -17.32 -2.59 -16.16
CA LEU A 334 -16.76 -1.50 -16.94
C LEU A 334 -16.04 -2.04 -18.19
N ALA A 335 -15.83 -1.16 -19.18
CA ALA A 335 -15.24 -1.56 -20.45
C ALA A 335 -13.85 -2.18 -20.26
N LYS A 336 -13.59 -3.26 -20.98
CA LYS A 336 -12.26 -3.85 -21.07
C LYS A 336 -11.25 -2.83 -21.61
N PRO A 337 -10.02 -2.82 -21.08
CA PRO A 337 -8.98 -1.94 -21.59
C PRO A 337 -8.71 -2.21 -23.09
N ASP A 338 -8.64 -1.17 -23.88
CA ASP A 338 -8.16 -1.27 -25.25
C ASP A 338 -6.65 -1.53 -25.32
N ALA A 339 -6.10 -1.67 -26.54
CA ALA A 339 -4.67 -1.95 -26.73
C ALA A 339 -3.77 -0.85 -26.15
N GLN A 340 -4.21 0.42 -26.22
CA GLN A 340 -3.45 1.55 -25.67
C GLN A 340 -3.47 1.52 -24.14
N ALA A 341 -4.62 1.26 -23.51
CA ALA A 341 -4.75 1.14 -22.08
C ALA A 341 -3.92 -0.04 -21.52
N ARG A 342 -3.90 -1.20 -22.22
CA ARG A 342 -3.04 -2.33 -21.89
C ARG A 342 -1.55 -1.99 -21.96
N ALA A 343 -1.13 -1.27 -23.00
CA ALA A 343 0.26 -0.82 -23.13
C ALA A 343 0.65 0.13 -22.00
N LEU A 344 -0.24 1.06 -21.62
CA LEU A 344 -0.01 1.95 -20.46
C LEU A 344 0.03 1.19 -19.14
N ASP A 345 -0.80 0.18 -18.97
CA ASP A 345 -0.77 -0.68 -17.78
C ASP A 345 0.55 -1.45 -17.66
N THR A 346 1.08 -1.94 -18.78
CA THR A 346 2.43 -2.54 -18.80
C THR A 346 3.50 -1.56 -18.35
N VAL A 347 3.43 -0.30 -18.80
CA VAL A 347 4.35 0.75 -18.34
C VAL A 347 4.16 1.06 -16.85
N ASN A 348 2.91 1.04 -16.36
CA ASN A 348 2.60 1.20 -14.95
C ASN A 348 3.20 0.08 -14.10
N LYS A 349 3.01 -1.18 -14.49
CA LYS A 349 3.61 -2.35 -13.82
C LYS A 349 5.13 -2.27 -13.79
N PHE A 350 5.75 -1.88 -14.90
CA PHE A 350 7.20 -1.67 -14.94
C PHE A 350 7.65 -0.60 -13.93
N TRP A 351 6.95 0.55 -13.88
CA TRP A 351 7.31 1.63 -12.96
C TRP A 351 7.10 1.26 -11.49
N GLN A 352 6.03 0.54 -11.17
CA GLN A 352 5.78 0.01 -9.84
C GLN A 352 6.85 -1.02 -9.43
N THR A 353 7.27 -1.88 -10.37
CA THR A 353 8.36 -2.83 -10.12
C THR A 353 9.69 -2.12 -9.88
N TYR A 354 9.99 -1.07 -10.67
CA TYR A 354 11.16 -0.21 -10.46
C TYR A 354 11.14 0.43 -9.07
N GLU A 355 10.02 1.02 -8.68
CA GLU A 355 9.84 1.66 -7.39
C GLU A 355 10.12 0.71 -6.23
N ILE A 356 9.44 -0.44 -6.19
CA ILE A 356 9.52 -1.35 -5.05
C ILE A 356 10.83 -2.17 -5.01
N SER A 357 11.53 -2.32 -6.15
CA SER A 357 12.79 -3.05 -6.21
C SER A 357 13.88 -2.42 -5.35
N GLY A 358 14.00 -1.09 -5.32
CA GLY A 358 14.98 -0.43 -4.46
C GLY A 358 14.64 -0.57 -2.98
N THR A 359 13.37 -0.49 -2.64
CA THR A 359 12.89 -0.74 -1.27
C THR A 359 13.20 -2.18 -0.82
N ALA A 360 13.03 -3.15 -1.72
CA ALA A 360 13.41 -4.54 -1.46
C ALA A 360 14.92 -4.71 -1.21
N LEU A 361 15.77 -4.02 -1.97
CA LEU A 361 17.22 -4.03 -1.72
C LEU A 361 17.58 -3.42 -0.37
N VAL A 362 16.87 -2.37 0.06
CA VAL A 362 17.06 -1.79 1.40
C VAL A 362 16.69 -2.79 2.48
N ASP A 363 15.55 -3.46 2.35
CA ASP A 363 15.12 -4.49 3.31
C ASP A 363 16.15 -5.62 3.42
N MET A 364 16.62 -6.17 2.29
CA MET A 364 17.67 -7.19 2.25
C MET A 364 18.94 -6.72 2.98
N ALA A 365 19.44 -5.53 2.65
CA ALA A 365 20.66 -5.00 3.25
C ALA A 365 20.51 -4.70 4.76
N VAL A 366 19.33 -4.26 5.20
CA VAL A 366 19.04 -4.04 6.63
C VAL A 366 19.06 -5.36 7.42
N TRP A 367 18.52 -6.44 6.85
CA TRP A 367 18.59 -7.75 7.51
C TRP A 367 20.02 -8.28 7.61
N HIS A 368 20.85 -8.14 6.57
CA HIS A 368 22.28 -8.46 6.66
C HIS A 368 22.97 -7.63 7.73
N TRP A 369 22.73 -6.32 7.74
CA TRP A 369 23.32 -5.44 8.74
C TRP A 369 22.95 -5.86 10.17
N MET A 370 21.71 -6.29 10.44
CA MET A 370 21.31 -6.78 11.77
C MET A 370 22.03 -8.07 12.17
N TYR A 371 22.28 -8.98 11.20
CA TYR A 371 23.07 -10.19 11.48
C TYR A 371 24.53 -9.86 11.79
N ASP A 372 25.11 -8.88 11.12
CA ASP A 372 26.48 -8.41 11.38
C ASP A 372 26.58 -7.61 12.70
N HIS A 373 25.48 -7.03 13.17
CA HIS A 373 25.44 -6.19 14.37
C HIS A 373 24.39 -6.65 15.39
N PRO A 374 24.50 -7.88 15.93
CA PRO A 374 23.45 -8.50 16.76
C PRO A 374 23.17 -7.78 18.07
N GLN A 375 24.08 -6.93 18.53
CA GLN A 375 23.97 -6.13 19.75
C GLN A 375 23.58 -4.67 19.49
N ALA A 376 23.21 -4.32 18.27
CA ALA A 376 22.87 -2.96 17.90
C ALA A 376 21.74 -2.38 18.75
N THR A 377 21.79 -1.07 18.95
CA THR A 377 20.69 -0.28 19.52
C THR A 377 19.70 0.15 18.44
N PRO A 378 18.46 0.53 18.81
CA PRO A 378 17.49 1.07 17.86
C PRO A 378 18.01 2.29 17.07
N ALA A 379 18.77 3.19 17.73
CA ALA A 379 19.36 4.35 17.07
C ALA A 379 20.40 3.95 16.01
N GLN A 380 21.27 2.98 16.30
CA GLN A 380 22.23 2.46 15.33
C GLN A 380 21.55 1.80 14.14
N LEU A 381 20.49 1.02 14.37
CA LEU A 381 19.71 0.42 13.27
C LEU A 381 19.04 1.49 12.43
N LYS A 382 18.50 2.55 13.02
CA LYS A 382 17.93 3.70 12.30
C LYS A 382 18.98 4.34 11.39
N ASP A 383 20.15 4.68 11.93
CA ASP A 383 21.22 5.33 11.18
C ASP A 383 21.71 4.44 10.03
N ALA A 384 21.86 3.14 10.27
CA ALA A 384 22.20 2.17 9.23
C ALA A 384 21.11 2.09 8.15
N THR A 385 19.84 1.97 8.53
CA THR A 385 18.72 1.92 7.59
C THR A 385 18.66 3.17 6.70
N LEU A 386 18.82 4.35 7.29
CA LEU A 386 18.84 5.60 6.54
C LEU A 386 20.05 5.72 5.61
N THR A 387 21.22 5.21 6.03
CA THR A 387 22.43 5.16 5.20
C THR A 387 22.23 4.22 4.02
N ILE A 388 21.78 3.01 4.26
CA ILE A 388 21.48 2.02 3.22
C ILE A 388 20.44 2.58 2.21
N ALA A 389 19.40 3.24 2.72
CA ALA A 389 18.37 3.83 1.85
C ALA A 389 18.93 4.96 0.95
N ARG A 390 19.83 5.81 1.50
CA ARG A 390 20.54 6.83 0.69
C ARG A 390 21.42 6.21 -0.37
N ASP A 391 22.15 5.17 -0.03
CA ASP A 391 23.06 4.49 -0.97
C ASP A 391 22.27 3.89 -2.14
N VAL A 392 21.18 3.16 -1.85
CA VAL A 392 20.29 2.61 -2.88
C VAL A 392 19.67 3.72 -3.71
N TRP A 393 19.17 4.80 -3.06
CA TRP A 393 18.62 5.94 -3.78
C TRP A 393 19.64 6.59 -4.70
N ASN A 394 20.82 6.90 -4.16
CA ASN A 394 21.89 7.57 -4.90
C ASN A 394 22.36 6.76 -6.10
N ARG A 395 22.36 5.43 -5.99
CA ARG A 395 22.79 4.54 -7.06
C ARG A 395 21.74 4.40 -8.17
N TYR A 396 20.46 4.25 -7.84
CA TYR A 396 19.44 3.85 -8.80
C TYR A 396 18.40 4.93 -9.13
N TYR A 397 18.08 5.80 -8.18
CA TYR A 397 17.01 6.80 -8.33
C TYR A 397 17.56 8.20 -8.59
N ALA A 398 18.62 8.61 -7.92
CA ALA A 398 19.18 9.94 -8.09
C ALA A 398 19.54 10.29 -9.55
N PRO A 399 20.04 9.36 -10.39
CA PRO A 399 20.28 9.64 -11.82
C PRO A 399 19.00 9.99 -12.61
N VAL A 400 17.83 9.55 -12.11
CA VAL A 400 16.52 9.75 -12.75
C VAL A 400 15.82 10.99 -12.21
N PHE A 401 15.86 11.19 -10.88
CA PHE A 401 15.13 12.24 -10.17
C PHE A 401 15.96 13.51 -9.94
N GLY A 402 17.27 13.47 -10.19
CA GLY A 402 18.16 14.62 -10.05
C GLY A 402 18.44 15.05 -8.60
N GLN A 403 17.92 14.35 -7.60
CA GLN A 403 18.12 14.64 -6.17
C GLN A 403 18.81 13.46 -5.49
N ARG A 404 19.79 13.77 -4.63
CA ARG A 404 20.57 12.79 -3.87
C ARG A 404 20.14 12.75 -2.40
N ASP A 405 20.60 11.74 -1.71
CA ASP A 405 20.48 11.54 -0.25
C ASP A 405 19.03 11.44 0.26
N VAL A 406 18.13 11.02 -0.60
CA VAL A 406 16.70 10.80 -0.30
C VAL A 406 16.52 9.45 0.36
N VAL A 407 15.71 9.41 1.44
CA VAL A 407 15.49 8.21 2.28
C VAL A 407 14.14 7.55 2.04
N LEU A 408 13.44 7.88 0.97
CA LEU A 408 12.11 7.35 0.66
C LEU A 408 12.06 5.80 0.66
N PRO A 409 13.09 5.05 0.22
CA PRO A 409 13.04 3.59 0.28
C PRO A 409 12.95 3.01 1.70
N ALA A 410 13.23 3.81 2.76
CA ALA A 410 13.17 3.36 4.15
C ALA A 410 11.80 3.54 4.83
N ILE A 411 10.79 4.08 4.15
CA ILE A 411 9.52 4.44 4.83
C ILE A 411 8.50 3.29 4.92
N TYR A 412 8.71 2.20 4.22
CA TYR A 412 7.75 1.10 4.11
C TYR A 412 7.55 0.36 5.43
N SER A 413 6.28 0.19 5.83
CA SER A 413 5.92 -0.49 7.08
C SER A 413 6.32 -1.97 7.07
N HIS A 414 6.22 -2.63 5.93
CA HIS A 414 6.55 -4.04 5.78
C HIS A 414 8.02 -4.39 6.06
N MET A 415 8.91 -3.41 6.02
CA MET A 415 10.27 -3.57 6.53
C MET A 415 10.28 -3.91 8.03
N ILE A 416 9.26 -3.46 8.79
CA ILE A 416 9.16 -3.62 10.24
C ILE A 416 8.33 -4.83 10.63
N ASP A 417 7.21 -5.07 9.94
CA ASP A 417 6.18 -6.03 10.35
C ASP A 417 6.15 -7.33 9.55
N SER A 418 6.88 -7.41 8.42
CA SER A 418 6.72 -8.51 7.47
C SER A 418 7.98 -9.33 7.18
N LEU A 419 8.99 -9.30 8.07
CA LEU A 419 10.10 -10.24 8.11
C LEU A 419 10.78 -10.51 6.75
N LEU A 420 11.41 -9.51 6.14
CA LEU A 420 12.11 -9.64 4.85
C LEU A 420 11.15 -10.09 3.71
N TYR A 421 9.94 -9.50 3.70
CA TYR A 421 8.92 -9.82 2.71
C TYR A 421 8.97 -8.92 1.46
N LEU A 422 9.52 -7.71 1.57
CA LEU A 422 9.49 -6.73 0.48
C LEU A 422 10.04 -7.25 -0.86
N PRO A 423 11.03 -8.15 -0.93
CA PRO A 423 11.45 -8.76 -2.20
C PRO A 423 10.36 -9.57 -2.92
N ASP A 424 9.33 -10.03 -2.22
CA ASP A 424 8.25 -10.83 -2.83
C ASP A 424 7.37 -10.00 -3.77
N TYR A 425 7.22 -8.69 -3.53
CA TYR A 425 6.41 -7.82 -4.39
C TYR A 425 6.98 -7.64 -5.80
N PRO A 426 8.24 -7.20 -6.00
CA PRO A 426 8.76 -7.04 -7.34
C PRO A 426 8.90 -8.38 -8.08
N ILE A 427 9.22 -9.47 -7.39
CA ILE A 427 9.23 -10.81 -7.98
C ILE A 427 7.80 -11.20 -8.37
N GLY A 428 6.82 -10.96 -7.50
CA GLY A 428 5.40 -11.16 -7.77
C GLY A 428 4.91 -10.41 -9.02
N HIS A 429 5.32 -9.14 -9.20
CA HIS A 429 5.03 -8.39 -10.42
C HIS A 429 5.58 -9.06 -11.68
N LEU A 430 6.82 -9.56 -11.63
CA LEU A 430 7.45 -10.25 -12.77
C LEU A 430 6.75 -11.57 -13.10
N ILE A 431 6.37 -12.34 -12.08
CA ILE A 431 5.62 -13.59 -12.25
C ILE A 431 4.21 -13.29 -12.76
N ALA A 432 3.51 -12.32 -12.18
CA ALA A 432 2.17 -11.92 -12.61
C ALA A 432 2.12 -11.53 -14.09
N PHE A 433 3.11 -10.78 -14.55
CA PHE A 433 3.21 -10.41 -15.95
C PHE A 433 3.34 -11.63 -16.87
N GLN A 434 4.13 -12.64 -16.48
CA GLN A 434 4.26 -13.89 -17.24
C GLN A 434 2.95 -14.71 -17.21
N ILE A 435 2.28 -14.76 -16.06
CA ILE A 435 0.98 -15.45 -15.91
C ILE A 435 -0.07 -14.78 -16.81
N GLU A 436 -0.15 -13.46 -16.81
CA GLU A 436 -1.09 -12.72 -17.68
C GLU A 436 -0.85 -13.03 -19.15
N GLN A 437 0.40 -13.08 -19.59
CA GLN A 437 0.73 -13.47 -20.97
C GLN A 437 0.30 -14.92 -21.27
N GLN A 438 0.45 -15.82 -20.31
CA GLN A 438 0.00 -17.20 -20.45
C GLN A 438 -1.53 -17.30 -20.50
N VAL A 439 -2.23 -16.57 -19.64
CA VAL A 439 -3.70 -16.49 -19.62
C VAL A 439 -4.23 -15.92 -20.94
N GLU A 440 -3.59 -14.89 -21.48
CA GLU A 440 -3.97 -14.31 -22.78
C GLU A 440 -3.85 -15.34 -23.91
N LYS A 441 -2.80 -16.16 -23.92
CA LYS A 441 -2.64 -17.27 -24.90
C LYS A 441 -3.66 -18.38 -24.71
N ALA A 442 -3.97 -18.74 -23.48
CA ALA A 442 -4.89 -19.81 -23.14
C ALA A 442 -6.36 -19.40 -23.31
N GLY A 443 -6.66 -18.10 -23.24
CA GLY A 443 -7.99 -17.52 -23.42
C GLY A 443 -8.95 -17.69 -22.25
N ASN A 444 -8.51 -18.30 -21.12
CA ASN A 444 -9.33 -18.49 -19.93
C ASN A 444 -8.50 -18.42 -18.64
N LEU A 445 -8.75 -17.37 -17.84
CA LEU A 445 -8.05 -17.16 -16.60
C LEU A 445 -8.38 -18.23 -15.55
N GLY A 446 -9.65 -18.55 -15.34
CA GLY A 446 -10.07 -19.49 -14.31
C GLY A 446 -9.44 -20.88 -14.48
N THR A 447 -9.39 -21.38 -15.71
CA THR A 447 -8.75 -22.67 -16.03
C THR A 447 -7.25 -22.65 -15.79
N GLU A 448 -6.55 -21.59 -16.25
CA GLU A 448 -5.09 -21.46 -16.06
C GLU A 448 -4.73 -21.24 -14.60
N PHE A 449 -5.53 -20.45 -13.89
CA PHE A 449 -5.35 -20.24 -12.45
C PHE A 449 -5.49 -21.55 -11.66
N GLU A 450 -6.57 -22.32 -11.90
CA GLU A 450 -6.76 -23.62 -11.27
C GLU A 450 -5.60 -24.57 -11.57
N ARG A 451 -5.15 -24.62 -12.83
CA ARG A 451 -4.01 -25.47 -13.23
C ARG A 451 -2.75 -25.11 -12.44
N MET A 452 -2.45 -23.82 -12.28
CA MET A 452 -1.26 -23.36 -11.54
C MET A 452 -1.42 -23.59 -10.02
N ALA A 453 -2.56 -23.26 -9.45
CA ALA A 453 -2.81 -23.40 -8.01
C ALA A 453 -2.85 -24.89 -7.55
N LYS A 454 -3.00 -25.83 -8.48
CA LYS A 454 -3.05 -27.28 -8.22
C LYS A 454 -1.79 -28.02 -8.68
N ALA A 455 -0.77 -27.30 -9.12
CA ALA A 455 0.46 -27.96 -9.60
C ALA A 455 1.32 -28.55 -8.47
N GLY A 456 1.18 -28.07 -7.25
CA GLY A 456 1.93 -28.53 -6.09
C GLY A 456 3.25 -27.83 -5.92
#